data_df77c7240b4a32670ca63de3f466bde2
#
_entry.id   df77c7240b4a32670ca63de3f466bde2
#
_cell.length_a   1.000
_cell.length_b   1.000
_cell.length_c   1.000
_cell.angle_alpha   90.00
_cell.angle_beta   90.00
_cell.angle_gamma   90.00
#
_symmetry.space_group_name_H-M   'P 1'
#
loop_
_entity.id
_entity.type
_entity.pdbx_description
1 polymer ?
#
loop_
_entity_poly.entity_id
_entity_poly.type
_entity_poly.pdbx_seq_one_letter_code
_entity_poly.pdbx_strand_id
1 'polypeptide(L)'
;YVNKLAIIDIAPVKYLHSQIDKVEALIRADISKCSKRSEVEAIIRKDFPNQRERAFFMLNLIRKNERLTWKINLEALKSHMDDIMNFPKVDTEFNKPTLFVAGSKSDYISATHQKTIHKIFPNYKLEIIKNSGHWVHIDKPIELQVTIKNFF
;
A
#
# COMPACT_ATOMS: atom_id res chain seq x y z
N TYR A 1 14.44 19.14 -5.95
CA TYR A 1 15.50 18.51 -5.15
C TYR A 1 14.90 18.05 -3.81
N VAL A 2 15.13 16.76 -3.44
CA VAL A 2 14.68 16.17 -2.18
C VAL A 2 15.82 16.28 -1.16
N ASN A 3 15.56 16.90 0.00
CA ASN A 3 16.56 17.06 1.06
C ASN A 3 16.43 16.02 2.18
N LYS A 4 15.21 15.55 2.45
CA LYS A 4 14.90 14.46 3.38
C LYS A 4 13.81 13.59 2.77
N LEU A 5 13.78 12.29 3.10
CA LEU A 5 12.80 11.34 2.57
C LEU A 5 12.25 10.48 3.71
N ALA A 6 10.92 10.36 3.81
CA ALA A 6 10.28 9.39 4.68
C ALA A 6 9.56 8.31 3.84
N ILE A 7 9.82 7.05 4.15
CA ILE A 7 9.25 5.87 3.48
C ILE A 7 8.49 5.07 4.52
N ILE A 8 7.19 4.83 4.26
CA ILE A 8 6.30 4.18 5.24
C ILE A 8 5.98 2.77 4.75
N ASP A 9 6.49 1.82 5.48
CA ASP A 9 6.20 0.38 5.44
C ASP A 9 6.32 -0.26 4.04
N ILE A 10 7.39 0.12 3.33
CA ILE A 10 7.79 -0.51 2.07
C ILE A 10 9.32 -0.51 1.95
N ALA A 11 9.89 -1.55 1.35
CA ALA A 11 11.32 -1.67 1.07
C ALA A 11 11.60 -1.63 -0.45
N PRO A 12 12.80 -1.20 -0.89
CA PRO A 12 13.19 -1.16 -2.30
C PRO A 12 13.61 -2.56 -2.80
N VAL A 13 12.66 -3.49 -2.81
CA VAL A 13 12.86 -4.90 -3.18
C VAL A 13 11.71 -5.40 -4.07
N LYS A 14 11.94 -6.49 -4.78
CA LYS A 14 10.85 -7.26 -5.39
C LYS A 14 10.16 -8.08 -4.31
N TYR A 15 8.85 -7.91 -4.17
CA TYR A 15 8.02 -8.72 -3.28
C TYR A 15 7.59 -10.01 -3.97
N LEU A 16 7.61 -11.14 -3.25
CA LEU A 16 7.19 -12.45 -3.74
C LEU A 16 5.67 -12.65 -3.67
N HIS A 17 4.99 -11.93 -2.78
CA HIS A 17 3.53 -11.92 -2.74
C HIS A 17 2.96 -10.97 -3.78
N SER A 18 1.74 -11.22 -4.23
CA SER A 18 1.04 -10.39 -5.20
C SER A 18 -0.33 -9.96 -4.66
N GLN A 19 -0.83 -8.84 -5.16
CA GLN A 19 -2.20 -8.39 -4.90
C GLN A 19 -3.14 -8.70 -6.08
N ILE A 20 -2.68 -9.50 -7.05
CA ILE A 20 -3.40 -9.81 -8.29
C ILE A 20 -4.79 -10.41 -8.00
N ASP A 21 -4.88 -11.34 -7.05
CA ASP A 21 -6.15 -12.00 -6.68
C ASP A 21 -7.23 -11.00 -6.25
N LYS A 22 -6.81 -9.92 -5.55
CA LYS A 22 -7.71 -8.86 -5.11
C LYS A 22 -8.21 -8.02 -6.27
N VAL A 23 -7.33 -7.69 -7.19
CA VAL A 23 -7.69 -6.95 -8.41
C VAL A 23 -8.64 -7.77 -9.27
N GLU A 24 -8.35 -9.06 -9.46
CA GLU A 24 -9.21 -9.96 -10.20
C GLU A 24 -10.58 -10.16 -9.55
N ALA A 25 -10.63 -10.22 -8.22
CA ALA A 25 -11.90 -10.28 -7.50
C ALA A 25 -12.77 -9.05 -7.75
N LEU A 26 -12.17 -7.84 -7.78
CA LEU A 26 -12.89 -6.61 -8.11
C LEU A 26 -13.33 -6.57 -9.58
N ILE A 27 -12.54 -7.10 -10.52
CA ILE A 27 -12.90 -7.21 -11.93
C ILE A 27 -14.09 -8.19 -12.11
N ARG A 28 -14.04 -9.35 -11.43
CA ARG A 28 -15.14 -10.35 -11.49
C ARG A 28 -16.43 -9.86 -10.84
N ALA A 29 -16.35 -8.87 -9.94
CA ALA A 29 -17.53 -8.32 -9.29
C ALA A 29 -18.38 -7.55 -10.29
N ASP A 30 -19.46 -8.17 -10.79
CA ASP A 30 -20.41 -7.48 -11.69
C ASP A 30 -21.27 -6.48 -10.89
N ILE A 31 -20.82 -5.23 -10.92
CA ILE A 31 -21.50 -4.10 -10.28
C ILE A 31 -22.39 -3.30 -11.23
N SER A 32 -22.53 -3.76 -12.49
CA SER A 32 -23.23 -3.02 -13.56
C SER A 32 -24.71 -2.75 -13.25
N LYS A 33 -25.34 -3.63 -12.47
CA LYS A 33 -26.76 -3.55 -12.06
C LYS A 33 -26.95 -2.91 -10.69
N CYS A 34 -25.87 -2.54 -9.99
CA CYS A 34 -25.96 -1.95 -8.66
C CYS A 34 -26.36 -0.49 -8.73
N SER A 35 -27.37 -0.11 -7.96
CA SER A 35 -27.81 1.28 -7.78
C SER A 35 -27.31 1.90 -6.48
N LYS A 36 -26.97 1.07 -5.47
CA LYS A 36 -26.55 1.48 -4.14
C LYS A 36 -25.17 0.91 -3.81
N ARG A 37 -24.39 1.68 -3.03
CA ARG A 37 -23.07 1.23 -2.52
C ARG A 37 -23.16 -0.05 -1.70
N SER A 38 -24.23 -0.22 -0.92
CA SER A 38 -24.45 -1.42 -0.10
C SER A 38 -24.60 -2.70 -0.93
N GLU A 39 -25.14 -2.61 -2.13
CA GLU A 39 -25.26 -3.75 -3.07
C GLU A 39 -23.87 -4.19 -3.55
N VAL A 40 -23.02 -3.23 -3.92
CA VAL A 40 -21.62 -3.50 -4.30
C VAL A 40 -20.85 -4.12 -3.13
N GLU A 41 -20.99 -3.57 -1.92
CA GLU A 41 -20.36 -4.11 -0.72
C GLU A 41 -20.79 -5.56 -0.44
N ALA A 42 -22.08 -5.87 -0.64
CA ALA A 42 -22.58 -7.22 -0.48
C ALA A 42 -21.96 -8.20 -1.49
N ILE A 43 -21.79 -7.78 -2.76
CA ILE A 43 -21.16 -8.60 -3.81
C ILE A 43 -19.71 -8.93 -3.45
N ILE A 44 -18.92 -7.94 -3.07
CA ILE A 44 -17.49 -8.14 -2.82
C ILE A 44 -17.19 -8.77 -1.45
N ARG A 45 -18.19 -8.92 -0.57
CA ARG A 45 -17.99 -9.43 0.81
C ARG A 45 -17.40 -10.84 0.86
N LYS A 46 -17.73 -11.70 -0.11
CA LYS A 46 -17.22 -13.07 -0.17
C LYS A 46 -15.72 -13.13 -0.44
N ASP A 47 -15.22 -12.23 -1.29
CA ASP A 47 -13.82 -12.17 -1.65
C ASP A 47 -13.01 -11.34 -0.64
N PHE A 48 -13.67 -10.39 0.05
CA PHE A 48 -13.08 -9.51 1.06
C PHE A 48 -13.83 -9.61 2.40
N PRO A 49 -13.61 -10.68 3.20
CA PRO A 49 -14.31 -10.88 4.46
C PRO A 49 -13.94 -9.83 5.52
N ASN A 50 -12.74 -9.25 5.44
CA ASN A 50 -12.30 -8.20 6.34
C ASN A 50 -13.02 -6.88 6.05
N GLN A 51 -13.72 -6.32 7.04
CA GLN A 51 -14.49 -5.09 6.88
C GLN A 51 -13.61 -3.87 6.54
N ARG A 52 -12.42 -3.75 7.14
CA ARG A 52 -11.50 -2.63 6.87
C ARG A 52 -10.99 -2.67 5.43
N GLU A 53 -10.65 -3.85 4.95
CA GLU A 53 -10.20 -4.04 3.56
C GLU A 53 -11.33 -3.72 2.56
N ARG A 54 -12.57 -4.18 2.82
CA ARG A 54 -13.72 -3.79 2.01
C ARG A 54 -13.92 -2.28 1.98
N ALA A 55 -13.89 -1.64 3.15
CA ALA A 55 -14.04 -0.19 3.25
C ALA A 55 -12.98 0.54 2.40
N PHE A 56 -11.74 0.07 2.41
CA PHE A 56 -10.65 0.60 1.57
C PHE A 56 -10.99 0.49 0.07
N PHE A 57 -11.43 -0.67 -0.42
CA PHE A 57 -11.82 -0.81 -1.82
C PHE A 57 -13.02 0.05 -2.16
N MET A 58 -14.00 0.15 -1.27
CA MET A 58 -15.20 0.98 -1.44
C MET A 58 -14.90 2.49 -1.55
N LEU A 59 -13.72 2.99 -1.12
CA LEU A 59 -13.29 4.37 -1.38
C LEU A 59 -13.08 4.64 -2.88
N ASN A 60 -12.81 3.61 -3.65
CA ASN A 60 -12.63 3.70 -5.09
C ASN A 60 -13.93 3.52 -5.89
N LEU A 61 -15.05 3.32 -5.23
CA LEU A 61 -16.36 3.26 -5.89
C LEU A 61 -16.92 4.66 -6.06
N ILE A 62 -17.17 5.04 -7.31
CA ILE A 62 -17.74 6.34 -7.68
C ILE A 62 -19.02 6.16 -8.49
N ARG A 63 -19.83 7.23 -8.58
CA ARG A 63 -20.94 7.32 -9.51
C ARG A 63 -20.54 8.14 -10.71
N LYS A 64 -20.66 7.54 -11.90
CA LYS A 64 -20.41 8.20 -13.20
C LYS A 64 -21.58 7.90 -14.13
N ASN A 65 -22.18 8.92 -14.74
CA ASN A 65 -23.34 8.77 -15.63
C ASN A 65 -24.43 7.88 -14.99
N GLU A 66 -24.79 8.18 -13.75
CA GLU A 66 -25.80 7.47 -12.94
C GLU A 66 -25.47 6.00 -12.58
N ARG A 67 -24.34 5.48 -13.00
CA ARG A 67 -23.89 4.11 -12.72
C ARG A 67 -22.74 4.08 -11.71
N LEU A 68 -22.73 3.05 -10.87
CA LEU A 68 -21.58 2.78 -10.00
C LEU A 68 -20.47 2.15 -10.81
N THR A 69 -19.24 2.65 -10.61
CA THR A 69 -18.04 2.16 -11.29
C THR A 69 -16.82 2.33 -10.41
N TRP A 70 -15.79 1.55 -10.69
CA TRP A 70 -14.50 1.73 -10.02
C TRP A 70 -13.77 2.94 -10.62
N LYS A 71 -13.26 3.83 -9.76
CA LYS A 71 -12.43 4.98 -10.13
C LYS A 71 -11.08 4.55 -10.71
N ILE A 72 -10.52 3.48 -10.16
CA ILE A 72 -9.23 2.93 -10.54
C ILE A 72 -9.35 2.09 -11.82
N ASN A 73 -8.30 2.08 -12.63
CA ASN A 73 -8.21 1.22 -13.80
C ASN A 73 -7.73 -0.18 -13.38
N LEU A 74 -8.68 -1.08 -13.10
CA LEU A 74 -8.40 -2.43 -12.62
C LEU A 74 -7.64 -3.28 -13.65
N GLU A 75 -7.92 -3.11 -14.95
CA GLU A 75 -7.23 -3.83 -16.01
C GLU A 75 -5.75 -3.41 -16.12
N ALA A 76 -5.48 -2.11 -16.01
CA ALA A 76 -4.10 -1.63 -15.96
C ALA A 76 -3.36 -2.13 -14.71
N LEU A 77 -4.02 -2.13 -13.52
CA LEU A 77 -3.43 -2.71 -12.32
C LEU A 77 -3.14 -4.19 -12.49
N LYS A 78 -4.05 -4.95 -13.12
CA LYS A 78 -3.86 -6.37 -13.40
C LYS A 78 -2.65 -6.61 -14.31
N SER A 79 -2.58 -5.89 -15.43
CA SER A 79 -1.52 -6.09 -16.44
C SER A 79 -0.13 -5.65 -15.99
N HIS A 80 -0.05 -4.73 -15.02
CA HIS A 80 1.21 -4.20 -14.47
C HIS A 80 1.49 -4.61 -13.02
N MET A 81 0.80 -5.64 -12.51
CA MET A 81 0.96 -6.05 -11.12
C MET A 81 2.40 -6.46 -10.79
N ASP A 82 3.06 -7.18 -11.70
CA ASP A 82 4.46 -7.59 -11.50
C ASP A 82 5.41 -6.39 -11.42
N ASP A 83 5.16 -5.35 -12.19
CA ASP A 83 5.93 -4.11 -12.13
C ASP A 83 5.69 -3.37 -10.80
N ILE A 84 4.42 -3.32 -10.35
CA ILE A 84 4.02 -2.69 -9.08
C ILE A 84 4.66 -3.40 -7.87
N MET A 85 4.76 -4.74 -7.93
CA MET A 85 5.36 -5.55 -6.85
C MET A 85 6.88 -5.61 -6.94
N ASN A 86 7.49 -4.95 -7.94
CA ASN A 86 8.92 -4.91 -8.14
C ASN A 86 9.50 -3.54 -7.78
N PHE A 87 10.81 -3.51 -7.60
CA PHE A 87 11.57 -2.28 -7.47
C PHE A 87 12.61 -2.21 -8.61
N PRO A 88 12.70 -1.12 -9.36
CA PRO A 88 13.65 -1.02 -10.46
C PRO A 88 15.09 -1.11 -9.95
N LYS A 89 15.98 -1.61 -10.79
CA LYS A 89 17.40 -1.59 -10.48
C LYS A 89 17.88 -0.14 -10.39
N VAL A 90 18.44 0.22 -9.23
CA VAL A 90 18.99 1.53 -8.95
C VAL A 90 20.49 1.35 -8.66
N ASP A 91 21.33 1.98 -9.46
CA ASP A 91 22.78 1.90 -9.34
C ASP A 91 23.39 3.13 -8.62
N THR A 92 22.53 4.06 -8.18
CA THR A 92 22.94 5.28 -7.45
C THR A 92 22.40 5.26 -6.02
N GLU A 93 23.17 5.87 -5.11
CA GLU A 93 22.77 6.03 -3.72
C GLU A 93 22.00 7.34 -3.51
N PHE A 94 21.03 7.33 -2.62
CA PHE A 94 20.40 8.54 -2.09
C PHE A 94 21.03 8.87 -0.73
N ASN A 95 22.04 9.74 -0.76
CA ASN A 95 22.89 10.10 0.39
C ASN A 95 22.28 11.17 1.33
N LYS A 96 20.99 11.45 1.20
CA LYS A 96 20.29 12.39 2.11
C LYS A 96 19.64 11.64 3.27
N PRO A 97 19.36 12.33 4.40
CA PRO A 97 18.67 11.70 5.51
C PRO A 97 17.38 11.03 5.06
N THR A 98 17.24 9.74 5.40
CA THR A 98 16.07 8.93 5.04
C THR A 98 15.51 8.26 6.29
N LEU A 99 14.20 8.34 6.48
CA LEU A 99 13.48 7.65 7.53
C LEU A 99 12.65 6.52 6.92
N PHE A 100 12.90 5.29 7.35
CA PHE A 100 11.98 4.18 7.13
C PHE A 100 11.14 3.99 8.39
N VAL A 101 9.81 3.87 8.22
CA VAL A 101 8.89 3.57 9.31
C VAL A 101 8.23 2.24 9.00
N ALA A 102 8.33 1.28 9.91
CA ALA A 102 7.74 -0.05 9.76
C ALA A 102 6.70 -0.34 10.85
N GLY A 103 5.63 -1.04 10.47
CA GLY A 103 4.71 -1.63 11.46
C GLY A 103 5.30 -2.91 12.05
N SER A 104 5.24 -3.08 13.38
CA SER A 104 5.84 -4.25 14.06
C SER A 104 5.17 -5.60 13.71
N LYS A 105 4.00 -5.57 13.09
CA LYS A 105 3.24 -6.74 12.61
C LYS A 105 3.23 -6.82 11.07
N SER A 106 4.02 -5.97 10.40
CA SER A 106 4.19 -5.95 8.96
C SER A 106 5.45 -6.71 8.56
N ASP A 107 5.41 -7.39 7.44
CA ASP A 107 6.54 -8.09 6.81
C ASP A 107 7.12 -7.33 5.60
N TYR A 108 6.57 -6.16 5.27
CA TYR A 108 7.06 -5.32 4.17
C TYR A 108 8.47 -4.79 4.38
N ILE A 109 8.88 -4.53 5.64
CA ILE A 109 10.26 -4.23 6.01
C ILE A 109 10.74 -5.27 7.02
N SER A 110 11.52 -6.23 6.56
CA SER A 110 12.12 -7.28 7.40
C SER A 110 13.63 -7.10 7.54
N ALA A 111 14.24 -7.87 8.43
CA ALA A 111 15.68 -7.89 8.61
C ALA A 111 16.43 -8.22 7.31
N THR A 112 15.87 -9.08 6.44
CA THR A 112 16.47 -9.45 5.16
C THR A 112 16.52 -8.30 4.17
N HIS A 113 15.63 -7.31 4.29
CA HIS A 113 15.58 -6.14 3.41
C HIS A 113 16.59 -5.05 3.80
N GLN A 114 17.09 -5.04 5.05
CA GLN A 114 17.96 -3.98 5.55
C GLN A 114 19.25 -3.81 4.73
N LYS A 115 19.82 -4.91 4.23
CA LYS A 115 21.02 -4.85 3.37
C LYS A 115 20.75 -4.09 2.07
N THR A 116 19.60 -4.33 1.44
CA THR A 116 19.19 -3.64 0.22
C THR A 116 18.85 -2.17 0.50
N ILE A 117 18.16 -1.90 1.61
CA ILE A 117 17.88 -0.53 2.04
C ILE A 117 19.19 0.24 2.24
N HIS A 118 20.14 -0.33 2.98
CA HIS A 118 21.42 0.34 3.26
C HIS A 118 22.22 0.63 1.97
N LYS A 119 22.17 -0.28 1.00
CA LYS A 119 22.86 -0.09 -0.29
C LYS A 119 22.34 1.14 -1.06
N ILE A 120 21.04 1.44 -1.00
CA ILE A 120 20.43 2.55 -1.74
C ILE A 120 20.33 3.81 -0.88
N PHE A 121 20.13 3.64 0.42
CA PHE A 121 19.92 4.72 1.41
C PHE A 121 20.93 4.59 2.56
N PRO A 122 22.22 4.88 2.36
CA PRO A 122 23.24 4.63 3.40
C PRO A 122 23.01 5.43 4.69
N ASN A 123 22.34 6.58 4.61
CA ASN A 123 22.02 7.46 5.75
C ASN A 123 20.58 7.26 6.25
N TYR A 124 20.06 6.02 6.20
CA TYR A 124 18.71 5.75 6.69
C TYR A 124 18.67 5.51 8.20
N LYS A 125 17.50 5.83 8.79
CA LYS A 125 17.07 5.37 10.12
C LYS A 125 15.84 4.52 9.95
N LEU A 126 15.68 3.48 10.79
CA LEU A 126 14.49 2.64 10.82
C LEU A 126 13.78 2.82 12.16
N GLU A 127 12.53 3.24 12.11
CA GLU A 127 11.64 3.34 13.27
C GLU A 127 10.54 2.29 13.17
N ILE A 128 10.32 1.54 14.26
CA ILE A 128 9.32 0.47 14.29
C ILE A 128 8.16 0.90 15.20
N ILE A 129 6.98 1.05 14.62
CA ILE A 129 5.76 1.39 15.35
C ILE A 129 5.10 0.12 15.88
N LYS A 130 5.06 0.01 17.20
CA LYS A 130 4.51 -1.15 17.91
C LYS A 130 3.01 -1.32 17.65
N ASN A 131 2.57 -2.58 17.55
CA ASN A 131 1.17 -2.96 17.36
C ASN A 131 0.51 -2.41 16.08
N SER A 132 1.30 -2.14 15.04
CA SER A 132 0.85 -1.72 13.71
C SER A 132 1.15 -2.80 12.67
N GLY A 133 0.23 -3.00 11.75
CA GLY A 133 0.44 -3.73 10.50
C GLY A 133 0.94 -2.81 9.38
N HIS A 134 0.73 -3.25 8.13
CA HIS A 134 1.13 -2.48 6.93
C HIS A 134 0.45 -1.10 6.84
N TRP A 135 -0.78 -0.97 7.29
CA TRP A 135 -1.49 0.31 7.30
C TRP A 135 -1.17 1.13 8.55
N VAL A 136 0.10 1.51 8.71
CA VAL A 136 0.60 2.24 9.87
C VAL A 136 -0.21 3.51 10.15
N HIS A 137 -0.60 4.23 9.09
CA HIS A 137 -1.39 5.45 9.17
C HIS A 137 -2.84 5.23 9.66
N ILE A 138 -3.37 4.00 9.56
CA ILE A 138 -4.69 3.62 10.07
C ILE A 138 -4.57 3.06 11.48
N ASP A 139 -3.59 2.19 11.70
CA ASP A 139 -3.43 1.49 12.98
C ASP A 139 -2.90 2.42 14.07
N LYS A 140 -1.98 3.32 13.71
CA LYS A 140 -1.22 4.16 14.64
C LYS A 140 -0.97 5.58 14.10
N PRO A 141 -2.04 6.34 13.79
CA PRO A 141 -1.92 7.66 13.14
C PRO A 141 -1.14 8.68 13.96
N ILE A 142 -1.32 8.70 15.29
CA ILE A 142 -0.68 9.67 16.17
C ILE A 142 0.82 9.37 16.26
N GLU A 143 1.19 8.12 16.52
CA GLU A 143 2.58 7.68 16.62
C GLU A 143 3.32 7.93 15.30
N LEU A 144 2.70 7.64 14.15
CA LEU A 144 3.26 7.92 12.84
C LEU A 144 3.47 9.43 12.64
N GLN A 145 2.49 10.25 13.00
CA GLN A 145 2.59 11.70 12.88
C GLN A 145 3.74 12.27 13.72
N VAL A 146 3.88 11.82 14.97
CA VAL A 146 4.98 12.23 15.87
C VAL A 146 6.32 11.82 15.28
N THR A 147 6.44 10.56 14.82
CA THR A 147 7.67 10.04 14.21
C THR A 147 8.09 10.87 12.99
N ILE A 148 7.15 11.21 12.10
CA ILE A 148 7.42 12.03 10.91
C ILE A 148 7.79 13.45 11.30
N LYS A 149 7.06 14.10 12.21
CA LYS A 149 7.37 15.47 12.67
C LYS A 149 8.74 15.60 13.31
N ASN A 150 9.17 14.58 14.08
CA ASN A 150 10.50 14.59 14.71
C ASN A 150 11.64 14.42 13.69
N PHE A 151 11.34 13.88 12.53
CA PHE A 151 12.32 13.71 11.45
C PHE A 151 12.45 14.93 10.56
N PHE A 152 11.37 15.63 10.24
CA PHE A 152 11.38 16.84 9.39
C PHE A 152 11.61 18.10 10.18
#